data_cea737b1d95449ae491be40ddeb990a9
#
_entry.id   cea737b1d95449ae491be40ddeb990a9
#
_cell.length_a   1.000
_cell.length_b   1.000
_cell.length_c   1.000
_cell.angle_alpha   90.00
_cell.angle_beta   90.00
_cell.angle_gamma   90.00
#
_symmetry.space_group_name_H-M   'P 1'
#
loop_
_entity.id
_entity.type
_entity.pdbx_description
1 polymer ?
#
loop_
_entity_poly.entity_id
_entity_poly.type
_entity_poly.pdbx_seq_one_letter_code
_entity_poly.pdbx_strand_id
1 'polypeptide(L)' 'MTPTSYLATLARLGWTPAGLARQLGRSGNTVANWTRPGYRVPDDVAAWLERRLDAHDRWMRDDPPPSP' A
#
# COMPACT_ATOMS: atom_id res chain seq x y z
N MET A 1 9.50 1.11 6.36
CA MET A 1 8.61 0.02 5.89
C MET A 1 9.45 -1.03 5.18
N THR A 2 9.32 -2.27 5.61
CA THR A 2 10.03 -3.39 4.98
C THR A 2 9.27 -3.87 3.74
N PRO A 3 9.90 -4.65 2.84
CA PRO A 3 9.16 -5.26 1.72
C PRO A 3 7.95 -6.08 2.17
N THR A 4 8.09 -6.84 3.27
CA THR A 4 6.99 -7.64 3.82
C THR A 4 5.85 -6.74 4.31
N SER A 5 6.16 -5.68 5.06
CA SER A 5 5.16 -4.70 5.52
C SER A 5 4.46 -4.01 4.35
N TYR A 6 5.22 -3.67 3.32
CA TYR A 6 4.70 -3.02 2.13
C TYR A 6 3.67 -3.92 1.42
N LEU A 7 4.03 -5.19 1.18
CA LEU A 7 3.12 -6.13 0.53
C LEU A 7 1.87 -6.40 1.38
N ALA A 8 2.05 -6.54 2.69
CA ALA A 8 0.92 -6.73 3.61
C ALA A 8 -0.02 -5.52 3.61
N THR A 9 0.52 -4.31 3.57
CA THR A 9 -0.27 -3.09 3.51
C THR A 9 -1.09 -3.03 2.23
N LEU A 10 -0.46 -3.32 1.08
CA LEU A 10 -1.18 -3.33 -0.20
C LEU A 10 -2.28 -4.39 -0.21
N ALA A 11 -2.00 -5.58 0.32
CA ALA A 11 -3.00 -6.65 0.38
C ALA A 11 -4.21 -6.22 1.22
N ARG A 12 -3.99 -5.59 2.37
CA ARG A 12 -5.07 -5.12 3.23
C ARG A 12 -5.89 -4.01 2.57
N LEU A 13 -5.25 -3.14 1.78
CA LEU A 13 -5.94 -2.09 1.03
C LEU A 13 -6.64 -2.63 -0.22
N GLY A 14 -6.31 -3.85 -0.64
CA GLY A 14 -6.82 -4.41 -1.89
C GLY A 14 -6.17 -3.80 -3.13
N TRP A 15 -4.95 -3.29 -2.98
CA TRP A 15 -4.22 -2.63 -4.08
C TRP A 15 -3.15 -3.53 -4.65
N THR A 16 -2.84 -3.33 -5.92
CA THR A 16 -1.69 -3.96 -6.59
C THR A 16 -0.57 -2.92 -6.73
N PRO A 17 0.70 -3.37 -6.90
CA PRO A 17 1.79 -2.44 -7.19
C PRO A 17 1.52 -1.58 -8.43
N ALA A 18 0.91 -2.14 -9.47
CA ALA A 18 0.55 -1.38 -10.67
C ALA A 18 -0.48 -0.28 -10.37
N GLY A 19 -1.49 -0.60 -9.54
CA GLY A 19 -2.48 0.38 -9.11
C GLY A 19 -1.87 1.47 -8.27
N LEU A 20 -0.96 1.11 -7.37
CA LEU A 20 -0.22 2.08 -6.55
C LEU A 20 0.62 3.00 -7.43
N ALA A 21 1.33 2.46 -8.42
CA ALA A 21 2.13 3.25 -9.35
C ALA A 21 1.28 4.32 -10.05
N ARG A 22 0.09 3.96 -10.49
CA ARG A 22 -0.84 4.92 -11.11
C ARG A 22 -1.25 6.02 -10.14
N GLN A 23 -1.55 5.68 -8.89
CA GLN A 23 -1.93 6.68 -7.89
C GLN A 23 -0.79 7.63 -7.56
N LEU A 24 0.44 7.15 -7.55
CA LEU A 24 1.62 7.95 -7.25
C LEU A 24 2.17 8.71 -8.46
N GLY A 25 1.70 8.39 -9.67
CA GLY A 25 2.26 8.94 -10.89
C GLY A 25 3.70 8.51 -11.14
N ARG A 26 4.07 7.30 -10.70
CA ARG A 26 5.42 6.73 -10.83
C ARG A 26 5.39 5.50 -11.73
N SER A 27 6.55 5.12 -12.26
CA SER A 27 6.64 3.96 -13.14
C SER A 27 6.36 2.66 -12.37
N GLY A 28 5.78 1.68 -13.05
CA GLY A 28 5.53 0.37 -12.45
C GLY A 28 6.82 -0.32 -12.00
N ASN A 29 7.92 -0.15 -12.74
CA ASN A 29 9.20 -0.71 -12.36
C ASN A 29 9.72 -0.13 -11.04
N THR A 30 9.60 1.17 -10.85
CA THR A 30 10.01 1.83 -9.60
C THR A 30 9.25 1.23 -8.41
N VAL A 31 7.94 1.11 -8.53
CA VAL A 31 7.08 0.60 -7.45
C VAL A 31 7.33 -0.89 -7.22
N ALA A 32 7.49 -1.67 -8.28
CA ALA A 32 7.77 -3.10 -8.18
C ALA A 32 9.13 -3.38 -7.50
N ASN A 33 10.12 -2.52 -7.72
CA ASN A 33 11.45 -2.68 -7.09
C ASN A 33 11.40 -2.60 -5.58
N TRP A 34 10.40 -1.95 -4.98
CA TRP A 34 10.30 -1.82 -3.53
C TRP A 34 10.08 -3.16 -2.81
N THR A 35 9.78 -4.22 -3.54
CA THR A 35 9.67 -5.57 -3.00
C THR A 35 10.97 -6.35 -3.08
N ARG A 36 12.01 -5.80 -3.72
CA ARG A 36 13.29 -6.50 -3.95
C ARG A 36 14.30 -6.18 -2.85
N PRO A 37 15.22 -7.12 -2.54
CA PRO A 37 16.31 -6.84 -1.62
C PRO A 37 17.17 -5.66 -2.11
N GLY A 38 17.59 -4.81 -1.17
CA GLY A 38 18.40 -3.63 -1.49
C GLY A 38 17.61 -2.40 -1.88
N TYR A 39 16.31 -2.53 -2.11
CA TYR A 39 15.40 -1.40 -2.34
C TYR A 39 14.58 -1.14 -1.08
N ARG A 40 14.09 0.09 -0.95
CA ARG A 40 13.21 0.44 0.16
C ARG A 40 12.13 1.40 -0.31
N VAL A 41 11.00 1.34 0.37
CA VAL A 41 9.90 2.28 0.12
C VAL A 41 10.35 3.66 0.61
N PRO A 42 10.24 4.72 -0.22
CA PRO A 42 10.53 6.08 0.24
C PRO A 42 9.72 6.46 1.47
N ASP A 43 10.32 7.26 2.36
CA ASP A 43 9.68 7.59 3.64
C ASP A 43 8.36 8.32 3.48
N ASP A 44 8.25 9.21 2.49
CA ASP A 44 7.00 9.92 2.21
C ASP A 44 5.89 8.98 1.74
N VAL A 45 6.24 8.01 0.90
CA VAL A 45 5.29 6.99 0.43
C VAL A 45 4.89 6.07 1.57
N ALA A 46 5.85 5.63 2.39
CA ALA A 46 5.56 4.78 3.56
C ALA A 46 4.59 5.47 4.52
N ALA A 47 4.83 6.74 4.85
CA ALA A 47 3.96 7.51 5.71
C ALA A 47 2.57 7.67 5.11
N TRP A 48 2.48 7.91 3.81
CA TRP A 48 1.20 8.04 3.12
C TRP A 48 0.43 6.71 3.13
N LEU A 49 1.11 5.58 2.88
CA LEU A 49 0.48 4.26 2.93
C LEU A 49 -0.03 3.93 4.33
N GLU A 50 0.72 4.27 5.36
CA GLU A 50 0.30 4.05 6.75
C GLU A 50 -0.96 4.86 7.08
N ARG A 51 -1.05 6.09 6.61
CA ARG A 51 -2.25 6.91 6.79
C ARG A 51 -3.45 6.33 6.05
N ARG A 52 -3.24 5.83 4.83
CA ARG A 52 -4.30 5.19 4.05
C ARG A 52 -4.79 3.92 4.70
N LEU A 53 -3.88 3.11 5.22
CA LEU A 53 -4.24 1.88 5.91
C LEU A 53 -5.05 2.18 7.18
N ASP A 54 -4.64 3.17 7.95
CA ASP A 54 -5.34 3.58 9.15
C ASP A 54 -6.75 4.09 8.84
N ALA A 55 -6.90 4.90 7.79
CA ALA A 55 -8.21 5.37 7.33
C ALA A 55 -9.08 4.21 6.85
N HIS A 56 -8.49 3.25 6.13
CA HIS A 56 -9.18 2.05 5.66
C HIS A 56 -9.69 1.21 6.82
N ASP A 57 -8.86 0.98 7.83
CA ASP A 57 -9.23 0.17 9.00
C ASP A 57 -10.37 0.84 9.78
N ARG A 58 -10.35 2.16 9.92
CA ARG A 58 -11.44 2.90 10.57
C ARG A 58 -12.73 2.80 9.77
N TRP A 59 -12.65 2.97 8.45
CA TRP A 59 -13.81 2.84 7.57
C TRP A 59 -14.41 1.44 7.65
N MET A 60 -13.58 0.40 7.65
CA MET A 60 -14.05 -1.00 7.76
C MET A 60 -14.72 -1.30 9.08
N ARG A 61 -14.33 -0.63 10.18
CA ARG A 61 -14.99 -0.77 11.48
C ARG A 61 -16.35 -0.06 11.49
N ASP A 62 -16.41 1.13 10.90
CA ASP A 62 -17.61 1.98 10.97
C ASP A 62 -18.65 1.56 9.93
N ASP A 63 -18.22 1.05 8.79
CA ASP A 63 -19.10 0.66 7.68
C ASP A 63 -18.55 -0.57 6.98
N PRO A 64 -18.59 -1.76 7.63
CA PRO A 64 -18.07 -2.97 7.03
C PRO A 64 -18.90 -3.39 5.82
N PRO A 65 -18.30 -4.12 4.87
CA PRO A 65 -19.04 -4.60 3.70
C PRO A 65 -20.16 -5.55 4.14
N PRO A 66 -21.23 -5.66 3.35
CA PRO A 66 -22.30 -6.64 3.64
C PRO A 66 -21.75 -8.06 3.70
N SER A 67 -22.35 -8.87 4.56
CA SER A 67 -21.99 -10.28 4.63
C SER A 67 -22.35 -11.00 3.33
N PRO A 68 -21.52 -11.96 2.90
CA PRO A 68 -21.81 -12.73 1.69
C PRO A 68 -23.08 -13.57 1.79
#